data_0ce05e648206e9b200bd2bef045de2b0
#
_entry.id   0ce05e648206e9b200bd2bef045de2b0
#
_cell.length_a   1.000
_cell.length_b   1.000
_cell.length_c   1.000
_cell.angle_alpha   90.00
_cell.angle_beta   90.00
_cell.angle_gamma   90.00
#
_symmetry.space_group_name_H-M   'P 1'
#
loop_
_entity.id
_entity.type
_entity.pdbx_description
1 polymer ?
#
loop_
_entity_poly.entity_id
_entity_poly.type
_entity_poly.pdbx_seq_one_letter_code
_entity_poly.pdbx_strand_id
1 'polypeptide(L)'
;EDVETTRAIREISKGADGAFVPQCGLAPGFISIAAHDLFKRFDKVRSLRLRVGALPQNPTNRLKYNLTWSTDGLINEYLNPCEAIHKGKRIEVLPLEGYERFTIDGTEYEAFNTSGGVGALCDMLEGKVDSLDYKTVRYPGHQEILKILIEDLALGQRPELMKDIFEKSLPITSQDVIVIFADAVGERDGYLCEENFIRKVHGTRIGPRDWSAIQVTTSAGLCAVMDMVLTGTLPGKGYIQQEQVALNDFLGNRFGRYFQHEG
;
A
#
# COMPACT_ATOMS: atom_id res chain seq x y z
N GLU A 1 5.00 4.29 9.34
CA GLU A 1 5.32 3.48 10.54
C GLU A 1 6.01 2.19 10.09
N ASP A 2 7.17 1.93 10.68
CA ASP A 2 7.87 0.66 10.45
C ASP A 2 7.23 -0.49 11.26
N VAL A 3 7.58 -1.71 10.90
CA VAL A 3 7.01 -2.91 11.53
C VAL A 3 7.46 -3.06 12.99
N GLU A 4 8.66 -2.61 13.35
CA GLU A 4 9.15 -2.65 14.74
C GLU A 4 8.36 -1.72 15.65
N THR A 5 8.12 -0.49 15.20
CA THR A 5 7.25 0.47 15.92
C THR A 5 5.85 -0.11 16.10
N THR A 6 5.30 -0.76 15.08
CA THR A 6 3.98 -1.40 15.15
C THR A 6 3.96 -2.53 16.18
N ARG A 7 5.00 -3.35 16.25
CA ARG A 7 5.15 -4.39 17.28
C ARG A 7 5.29 -3.79 18.69
N ALA A 8 6.05 -2.70 18.85
CA ALA A 8 6.17 -1.98 20.12
C ALA A 8 4.82 -1.42 20.58
N ILE A 9 4.04 -0.82 19.68
CA ILE A 9 2.69 -0.33 19.98
C ILE A 9 1.79 -1.46 20.49
N ARG A 10 1.90 -2.66 19.92
CA ARG A 10 1.14 -3.83 20.36
C ARG A 10 1.44 -4.19 21.82
N GLU A 11 2.69 -4.11 22.25
CA GLU A 11 3.04 -4.35 23.65
C GLU A 11 2.54 -3.23 24.57
N ILE A 12 2.70 -1.98 24.20
CA ILE A 12 2.24 -0.82 24.96
C ILE A 12 0.72 -0.82 25.12
N SER A 13 -0.03 -1.28 24.12
CA SER A 13 -1.49 -1.32 24.16
C SER A 13 -2.07 -2.32 25.17
N LYS A 14 -1.24 -3.27 25.64
CA LYS A 14 -1.65 -4.21 26.67
C LYS A 14 -1.92 -3.47 27.99
N GLY A 15 -3.17 -3.51 28.44
CA GLY A 15 -3.60 -2.83 29.67
C GLY A 15 -3.95 -1.35 29.53
N ALA A 16 -3.90 -0.79 28.35
CA ALA A 16 -4.36 0.58 28.09
C ALA A 16 -5.88 0.65 27.92
N ASP A 17 -6.46 1.79 28.31
CA ASP A 17 -7.90 2.04 28.25
C ASP A 17 -8.38 2.65 26.92
N GLY A 18 -7.63 2.48 25.84
CA GLY A 18 -7.94 2.99 24.50
C GLY A 18 -7.73 1.97 23.41
N ALA A 19 -8.24 2.27 22.21
CA ALA A 19 -7.97 1.52 20.99
C ALA A 19 -6.68 2.03 20.34
N PHE A 20 -5.83 1.11 19.92
CA PHE A 20 -4.59 1.37 19.19
C PHE A 20 -4.69 0.69 17.82
N VAL A 21 -4.79 1.50 16.78
CA VAL A 21 -4.95 1.01 15.41
C VAL A 21 -3.84 1.61 14.54
N PRO A 22 -2.68 0.99 14.47
CA PRO A 22 -1.58 1.47 13.64
C PRO A 22 -1.85 1.22 12.15
N GLN A 23 -1.06 1.87 11.29
CA GLN A 23 -1.04 1.60 9.85
C GLN A 23 -2.37 1.88 9.13
N CYS A 24 -3.09 2.95 9.51
CA CYS A 24 -4.41 3.30 8.98
C CYS A 24 -4.37 4.11 7.67
N GLY A 25 -3.34 3.95 6.85
CA GLY A 25 -3.23 4.65 5.57
C GLY A 25 -3.81 3.88 4.38
N LEU A 26 -3.24 4.13 3.22
CA LEU A 26 -3.51 3.39 1.98
C LEU A 26 -2.68 2.10 1.93
N ALA A 27 -1.36 2.24 2.05
CA ALA A 27 -0.37 1.18 2.13
C ALA A 27 0.81 1.66 3.00
N PRO A 28 0.93 1.18 4.22
CA PRO A 28 0.10 0.15 4.88
C PRO A 28 -1.29 0.67 5.31
N GLY A 29 -2.28 -0.21 5.31
CA GLY A 29 -3.65 0.08 5.74
C GLY A 29 -4.71 -0.54 4.85
N PHE A 30 -5.37 0.23 4.01
CA PHE A 30 -6.47 -0.25 3.17
C PHE A 30 -6.09 -1.47 2.32
N ILE A 31 -4.88 -1.52 1.78
CA ILE A 31 -4.43 -2.69 0.99
C ILE A 31 -4.44 -3.98 1.82
N SER A 32 -4.12 -3.92 3.11
CA SER A 32 -4.17 -5.07 4.01
C SER A 32 -5.61 -5.52 4.30
N ILE A 33 -6.55 -4.56 4.40
CA ILE A 33 -7.99 -4.85 4.53
C ILE A 33 -8.49 -5.61 3.29
N ALA A 34 -8.19 -5.10 2.09
CA ALA A 34 -8.58 -5.73 0.83
C ALA A 34 -7.94 -7.12 0.64
N ALA A 35 -6.65 -7.23 0.96
CA ALA A 35 -5.91 -8.50 0.87
C ALA A 35 -6.46 -9.56 1.83
N HIS A 36 -6.76 -9.19 3.07
CA HIS A 36 -7.33 -10.12 4.05
C HIS A 36 -8.75 -10.54 3.70
N ASP A 37 -9.53 -9.66 3.09
CA ASP A 37 -10.85 -10.02 2.57
C ASP A 37 -10.75 -11.07 1.45
N LEU A 38 -9.83 -10.89 0.50
CA LEU A 38 -9.54 -11.89 -0.52
C LEU A 38 -9.05 -13.21 0.10
N PHE A 39 -8.09 -13.15 1.04
CA PHE A 39 -7.57 -14.33 1.74
C PHE A 39 -8.69 -15.18 2.36
N LYS A 40 -9.70 -14.56 2.97
CA LYS A 40 -10.84 -15.28 3.61
C LYS A 40 -11.78 -15.98 2.65
N ARG A 41 -11.70 -15.73 1.35
CA ARG A 41 -12.59 -16.31 0.34
C ARG A 41 -12.11 -17.68 -0.17
N PHE A 42 -10.94 -18.14 0.28
CA PHE A 42 -10.32 -19.38 -0.16
C PHE A 42 -10.17 -20.35 1.02
N ASP A 43 -10.26 -21.64 0.73
CA ASP A 43 -9.92 -22.69 1.69
C ASP A 43 -8.41 -22.75 1.94
N LYS A 44 -7.63 -22.51 0.88
CA LYS A 44 -6.18 -22.46 0.92
C LYS A 44 -5.64 -21.45 -0.09
N VAL A 45 -4.91 -20.45 0.38
CA VAL A 45 -4.26 -19.47 -0.49
C VAL A 45 -2.86 -19.93 -0.86
N ARG A 46 -2.55 -19.91 -2.15
CA ARG A 46 -1.19 -20.15 -2.68
C ARG A 46 -0.41 -18.86 -2.79
N SER A 47 -0.99 -17.86 -3.45
CA SER A 47 -0.32 -16.57 -3.60
C SER A 47 -1.25 -15.40 -3.30
N LEU A 48 -0.69 -14.36 -2.71
CA LEU A 48 -1.34 -13.09 -2.46
C LEU A 48 -0.42 -11.97 -2.96
N ARG A 49 -0.86 -11.22 -3.97
CA ARG A 49 -0.07 -10.18 -4.63
C ARG A 49 -0.71 -8.81 -4.38
N LEU A 50 0.06 -7.87 -3.86
CA LEU A 50 -0.41 -6.53 -3.51
C LEU A 50 0.36 -5.49 -4.33
N ARG A 51 -0.36 -4.62 -5.03
CA ARG A 51 0.20 -3.60 -5.92
C ARG A 51 -0.50 -2.27 -5.65
N VAL A 52 0.25 -1.28 -5.23
CA VAL A 52 -0.28 0.06 -4.97
C VAL A 52 0.62 1.10 -5.61
N GLY A 53 0.03 2.09 -6.26
CA GLY A 53 0.79 3.20 -6.83
C GLY A 53 0.06 4.52 -6.69
N ALA A 54 0.82 5.56 -6.36
CA ALA A 54 0.43 6.96 -6.50
C ALA A 54 1.17 7.51 -7.72
N LEU A 55 0.43 7.83 -8.78
CA LEU A 55 1.00 8.22 -10.06
C LEU A 55 0.43 9.56 -10.53
N PRO A 56 1.24 10.42 -11.18
CA PRO A 56 0.70 11.58 -11.87
C PRO A 56 -0.19 11.12 -13.02
N GLN A 57 -1.36 11.73 -13.21
CA GLN A 57 -2.21 11.43 -14.37
C GLN A 57 -1.52 11.80 -15.69
N ASN A 58 -0.73 12.87 -15.66
CA ASN A 58 -0.03 13.40 -16.83
C ASN A 58 1.46 13.61 -16.47
N PRO A 59 2.32 12.57 -16.54
CA PRO A 59 3.73 12.73 -16.26
C PRO A 59 4.42 13.58 -17.32
N THR A 60 5.23 14.56 -16.90
CA THR A 60 5.88 15.53 -17.77
C THR A 60 7.40 15.35 -17.89
N ASN A 61 7.97 14.37 -17.17
CA ASN A 61 9.41 14.10 -17.13
C ASN A 61 9.76 12.66 -17.50
N ARG A 62 11.05 12.36 -17.71
CA ARG A 62 11.52 11.03 -18.12
C ARG A 62 11.36 9.98 -17.01
N LEU A 63 11.41 10.40 -15.74
CA LEU A 63 11.14 9.53 -14.61
C LEU A 63 9.65 9.12 -14.55
N LYS A 64 8.78 9.83 -15.30
CA LYS A 64 7.31 9.66 -15.31
C LYS A 64 6.71 9.73 -13.92
N TYR A 65 7.30 10.59 -13.07
CA TYR A 65 6.92 10.77 -11.70
C TYR A 65 6.89 12.25 -11.32
N ASN A 66 5.86 12.63 -10.59
CA ASN A 66 5.73 13.92 -9.95
C ASN A 66 5.53 13.68 -8.45
N LEU A 67 6.03 14.58 -7.62
CA LEU A 67 5.84 14.45 -6.18
C LEU A 67 4.37 14.65 -5.82
N THR A 68 3.80 13.69 -5.11
CA THR A 68 2.41 13.70 -4.65
C THR A 68 2.31 13.58 -3.13
N TRP A 69 3.37 13.12 -2.48
CA TRP A 69 3.44 12.88 -1.04
C TRP A 69 4.86 13.07 -0.50
N SER A 70 5.16 12.60 0.71
CA SER A 70 6.45 12.79 1.38
C SER A 70 7.64 12.25 0.59
N THR A 71 8.60 13.11 0.29
CA THR A 71 9.85 12.70 -0.40
C THR A 71 10.69 11.77 0.48
N ASP A 72 10.72 11.99 1.79
CA ASP A 72 11.43 11.09 2.73
C ASP A 72 10.80 9.69 2.72
N GLY A 73 9.46 9.62 2.75
CA GLY A 73 8.75 8.36 2.65
C GLY A 73 9.04 7.63 1.34
N LEU A 74 9.03 8.35 0.22
CA LEU A 74 9.34 7.81 -1.10
C LEU A 74 10.76 7.23 -1.17
N ILE A 75 11.75 7.94 -0.65
CA ILE A 75 13.15 7.50 -0.62
C ILE A 75 13.30 6.26 0.27
N ASN A 76 12.68 6.26 1.44
CA ASN A 76 12.69 5.11 2.34
C ASN A 76 12.09 3.86 1.70
N GLU A 77 11.01 4.00 0.92
CA GLU A 77 10.44 2.87 0.16
C GLU A 77 11.45 2.23 -0.80
N TYR A 78 12.33 3.03 -1.40
CA TYR A 78 13.32 2.58 -2.40
C TYR A 78 14.63 2.08 -1.80
N LEU A 79 14.91 2.36 -0.52
CA LEU A 79 16.19 2.02 0.12
C LEU A 79 16.09 0.92 1.17
N ASN A 80 14.93 0.81 1.84
CA ASN A 80 14.80 -0.14 2.94
C ASN A 80 14.42 -1.54 2.45
N PRO A 81 14.87 -2.60 3.15
CA PRO A 81 14.46 -3.97 2.89
C PRO A 81 12.95 -4.15 2.91
N CYS A 82 12.45 -5.09 2.13
CA CYS A 82 11.03 -5.37 1.95
C CYS A 82 10.67 -6.72 2.56
N GLU A 83 9.58 -6.80 3.31
CA GLU A 83 9.08 -8.08 3.82
C GLU A 83 8.21 -8.78 2.76
N ALA A 84 8.34 -10.11 2.67
CA ALA A 84 7.55 -10.98 1.81
C ALA A 84 7.40 -12.36 2.44
N ILE A 85 6.49 -13.20 1.90
CA ILE A 85 6.41 -14.62 2.22
C ILE A 85 6.80 -15.42 0.98
N HIS A 86 7.71 -16.38 1.14
CA HIS A 86 8.09 -17.34 0.12
C HIS A 86 8.12 -18.76 0.70
N LYS A 87 7.42 -19.69 0.04
CA LYS A 87 7.25 -21.08 0.50
C LYS A 87 6.75 -21.17 1.95
N GLY A 88 5.80 -20.31 2.29
CA GLY A 88 5.18 -20.25 3.61
C GLY A 88 6.02 -19.58 4.70
N LYS A 89 7.21 -19.09 4.40
CA LYS A 89 8.11 -18.46 5.38
C LYS A 89 8.32 -16.99 5.05
N ARG A 90 8.34 -16.17 6.08
CA ARG A 90 8.72 -14.77 5.96
C ARG A 90 10.18 -14.66 5.54
N ILE A 91 10.42 -13.82 4.57
CA ILE A 91 11.74 -13.50 4.05
C ILE A 91 11.86 -11.99 3.87
N GLU A 92 13.09 -11.54 3.74
CA GLU A 92 13.45 -10.20 3.33
C GLU A 92 13.89 -10.21 1.86
N VAL A 93 13.41 -9.25 1.08
CA VAL A 93 13.77 -9.08 -0.33
C VAL A 93 14.28 -7.66 -0.56
N LEU A 94 15.09 -7.49 -1.59
CA LEU A 94 15.68 -6.19 -1.92
C LEU A 94 14.62 -5.26 -2.53
N PRO A 95 14.65 -3.97 -2.17
CA PRO A 95 13.88 -2.95 -2.88
C PRO A 95 14.34 -2.85 -4.33
N LEU A 96 13.51 -2.31 -5.20
CA LEU A 96 13.70 -2.17 -6.65
C LEU A 96 13.81 -3.49 -7.42
N GLU A 97 13.86 -4.65 -6.76
CA GLU A 97 13.86 -5.97 -7.39
C GLU A 97 12.43 -6.51 -7.62
N GLY A 98 12.33 -7.71 -8.20
CA GLY A 98 11.04 -8.36 -8.45
C GLY A 98 10.22 -7.66 -9.54
N TYR A 99 10.88 -7.03 -10.52
CA TYR A 99 10.25 -6.30 -11.62
C TYR A 99 9.19 -7.12 -12.36
N GLU A 100 8.05 -6.51 -12.63
CA GLU A 100 6.99 -7.05 -13.48
C GLU A 100 6.29 -5.95 -14.28
N ARG A 101 5.62 -6.34 -15.37
CA ARG A 101 4.73 -5.47 -16.15
C ARG A 101 3.33 -6.04 -16.19
N PHE A 102 2.35 -5.16 -16.17
CA PHE A 102 0.94 -5.52 -16.32
C PHE A 102 0.14 -4.34 -16.88
N THR A 103 -1.08 -4.62 -17.30
CA THR A 103 -1.97 -3.62 -17.89
C THR A 103 -3.29 -3.59 -17.12
N ILE A 104 -3.77 -2.39 -16.78
CA ILE A 104 -5.11 -2.17 -16.24
C ILE A 104 -5.80 -1.11 -17.13
N ASP A 105 -6.98 -1.45 -17.65
CA ASP A 105 -7.80 -0.57 -18.51
C ASP A 105 -7.00 0.05 -19.67
N GLY A 106 -6.16 -0.77 -20.33
CA GLY A 106 -5.35 -0.32 -21.47
C GLY A 106 -4.13 0.54 -21.10
N THR A 107 -3.92 0.87 -19.83
CA THR A 107 -2.72 1.55 -19.36
C THR A 107 -1.67 0.54 -18.89
N GLU A 108 -0.47 0.64 -19.45
CA GLU A 108 0.66 -0.20 -19.07
C GLU A 108 1.34 0.35 -17.80
N TYR A 109 1.62 -0.53 -16.86
CA TYR A 109 2.32 -0.25 -15.61
C TYR A 109 3.49 -1.19 -15.42
N GLU A 110 4.43 -0.77 -14.58
CA GLU A 110 5.44 -1.64 -13.98
C GLU A 110 5.27 -1.69 -12.48
N ALA A 111 5.71 -2.77 -11.85
CA ALA A 111 5.78 -2.86 -10.41
C ALA A 111 7.07 -3.55 -9.96
N PHE A 112 7.54 -3.18 -8.78
CA PHE A 112 8.75 -3.68 -8.16
C PHE A 112 8.68 -3.52 -6.65
N ASN A 113 9.50 -4.29 -5.93
CA ASN A 113 9.50 -4.30 -4.46
C ASN A 113 9.82 -2.92 -3.89
N THR A 114 9.03 -2.51 -2.90
CA THR A 114 9.31 -1.36 -2.04
C THR A 114 8.93 -1.68 -0.60
N SER A 115 9.59 -1.05 0.35
CA SER A 115 9.34 -1.29 1.77
C SER A 115 8.04 -0.66 2.28
N GLY A 116 7.58 -1.12 3.42
CA GLY A 116 6.53 -0.49 4.23
C GLY A 116 5.10 -0.87 3.86
N GLY A 117 4.79 -1.05 2.57
CA GLY A 117 3.41 -1.18 2.12
C GLY A 117 2.65 -2.43 2.56
N VAL A 118 3.36 -3.52 2.87
CA VAL A 118 2.75 -4.78 3.33
C VAL A 118 2.25 -4.72 4.79
N GLY A 119 2.76 -3.78 5.56
CA GLY A 119 2.43 -3.65 6.98
C GLY A 119 2.72 -4.91 7.79
N ALA A 120 1.81 -5.25 8.71
CA ALA A 120 1.91 -6.43 9.56
C ALA A 120 1.34 -7.72 8.90
N LEU A 121 0.97 -7.68 7.64
CA LEU A 121 0.28 -8.79 6.96
C LEU A 121 1.17 -10.04 6.87
N CYS A 122 2.49 -9.87 6.72
CA CYS A 122 3.44 -10.98 6.74
C CYS A 122 3.44 -11.73 8.09
N ASP A 123 3.38 -11.01 9.21
CA ASP A 123 3.30 -11.62 10.55
C ASP A 123 2.05 -12.50 10.71
N MET A 124 0.92 -12.04 10.15
CA MET A 124 -0.36 -12.73 10.27
C MET A 124 -0.48 -13.94 9.36
N LEU A 125 0.11 -13.88 8.16
CA LEU A 125 -0.08 -14.87 7.09
C LEU A 125 1.08 -15.87 6.94
N GLU A 126 2.17 -15.71 7.72
CA GLU A 126 3.26 -16.69 7.74
C GLU A 126 2.72 -18.10 8.04
N GLY A 127 3.07 -19.07 7.22
CA GLY A 127 2.58 -20.46 7.30
C GLY A 127 1.16 -20.68 6.80
N LYS A 128 0.43 -19.62 6.39
CA LYS A 128 -0.95 -19.72 5.89
C LYS A 128 -1.07 -19.51 4.38
N VAL A 129 -0.07 -18.91 3.75
CA VAL A 129 0.02 -18.74 2.30
C VAL A 129 1.38 -19.23 1.82
N ASP A 130 1.48 -19.72 0.58
CA ASP A 130 2.77 -20.13 0.03
C ASP A 130 3.62 -18.90 -0.34
N SER A 131 2.99 -17.85 -0.86
CA SER A 131 3.68 -16.59 -1.17
C SER A 131 2.80 -15.37 -0.92
N LEU A 132 3.45 -14.28 -0.47
CA LEU A 132 2.87 -12.94 -0.36
C LEU A 132 3.95 -11.93 -0.72
N ASP A 133 3.61 -10.99 -1.60
CA ASP A 133 4.49 -9.87 -1.92
C ASP A 133 3.72 -8.55 -2.12
N TYR A 134 4.39 -7.46 -1.79
CA TYR A 134 3.94 -6.10 -2.06
C TYR A 134 4.91 -5.41 -3.03
N LYS A 135 4.36 -4.73 -4.02
CA LYS A 135 5.13 -3.90 -4.95
C LYS A 135 4.47 -2.55 -5.18
N THR A 136 5.29 -1.53 -5.33
CA THR A 136 4.81 -0.24 -5.79
C THR A 136 4.53 -0.28 -7.29
N VAL A 137 3.50 0.45 -7.71
CA VAL A 137 3.14 0.59 -9.14
C VAL A 137 3.67 1.91 -9.67
N ARG A 138 4.30 1.86 -10.84
CA ARG A 138 4.82 3.04 -11.56
C ARG A 138 4.55 2.92 -13.06
N TYR A 139 4.82 3.98 -13.83
CA TYR A 139 4.83 3.89 -15.28
C TYR A 139 6.12 3.27 -15.79
N PRO A 140 6.08 2.51 -16.90
CA PRO A 140 7.24 1.78 -17.43
C PRO A 140 8.48 2.65 -17.65
N GLY A 141 9.62 2.19 -17.15
CA GLY A 141 10.94 2.84 -17.21
C GLY A 141 11.33 3.61 -15.95
N HIS A 142 10.46 3.72 -14.95
CA HIS A 142 10.76 4.41 -13.69
C HIS A 142 11.80 3.64 -12.87
N GLN A 143 11.62 2.31 -12.72
CA GLN A 143 12.52 1.46 -11.95
C GLN A 143 13.95 1.48 -12.50
N GLU A 144 14.12 1.40 -13.82
CA GLU A 144 15.44 1.42 -14.47
C GLU A 144 16.19 2.71 -14.15
N ILE A 145 15.52 3.86 -14.24
CA ILE A 145 16.13 5.15 -13.90
C ILE A 145 16.49 5.20 -12.41
N LEU A 146 15.64 4.70 -11.52
CA LEU A 146 15.94 4.66 -10.09
C LEU A 146 17.14 3.78 -9.78
N LYS A 147 17.30 2.63 -10.43
CA LYS A 147 18.47 1.77 -10.25
C LYS A 147 19.75 2.49 -10.67
N ILE A 148 19.75 3.18 -11.79
CA ILE A 148 20.90 4.01 -12.20
C ILE A 148 21.23 5.06 -11.12
N LEU A 149 20.22 5.78 -10.62
CA LEU A 149 20.46 6.83 -9.63
C LEU A 149 20.95 6.27 -8.29
N ILE A 150 20.31 5.21 -7.81
CA ILE A 150 20.51 4.67 -6.46
C ILE A 150 21.75 3.77 -6.41
N GLU A 151 21.91 2.88 -7.39
CA GLU A 151 22.95 1.87 -7.42
C GLU A 151 24.20 2.39 -8.16
N ASP A 152 24.11 2.77 -9.45
CA ASP A 152 25.26 3.14 -10.28
C ASP A 152 25.86 4.50 -9.88
N LEU A 153 25.02 5.49 -9.57
CA LEU A 153 25.45 6.81 -9.11
C LEU A 153 25.57 6.92 -7.58
N ALA A 154 25.32 5.81 -6.86
CA ALA A 154 25.44 5.68 -5.42
C ALA A 154 24.64 6.74 -4.62
N LEU A 155 23.51 7.25 -5.15
CA LEU A 155 22.64 8.16 -4.41
C LEU A 155 21.95 7.46 -3.23
N GLY A 156 21.82 6.14 -3.26
CA GLY A 156 21.30 5.35 -2.13
C GLY A 156 22.13 5.52 -0.84
N GLN A 157 23.42 5.87 -0.97
CA GLN A 157 24.31 6.18 0.16
C GLN A 157 24.22 7.65 0.60
N ARG A 158 23.42 8.46 -0.09
CA ARG A 158 23.28 9.92 0.11
C ARG A 158 21.80 10.35 0.08
N PRO A 159 20.96 9.82 0.98
CA PRO A 159 19.50 10.06 0.94
C PRO A 159 19.13 11.55 1.00
N GLU A 160 19.86 12.36 1.76
CA GLU A 160 19.64 13.81 1.83
C GLU A 160 19.93 14.51 0.49
N LEU A 161 20.96 14.09 -0.24
CA LEU A 161 21.22 14.60 -1.59
C LEU A 161 20.14 14.17 -2.58
N MET A 162 19.71 12.91 -2.49
CA MET A 162 18.62 12.40 -3.33
C MET A 162 17.31 13.16 -3.08
N LYS A 163 17.01 13.47 -1.82
CA LYS A 163 15.87 14.30 -1.41
C LYS A 163 15.97 15.70 -2.01
N ASP A 164 17.10 16.35 -1.85
CA ASP A 164 17.34 17.71 -2.39
C ASP A 164 17.16 17.75 -3.92
N ILE A 165 17.67 16.73 -4.63
CA ILE A 165 17.50 16.60 -6.09
C ILE A 165 16.02 16.41 -6.44
N PHE A 166 15.30 15.52 -5.76
CA PHE A 166 13.91 15.25 -6.06
C PHE A 166 13.03 16.47 -5.81
N GLU A 167 13.17 17.11 -4.66
CA GLU A 167 12.35 18.27 -4.28
C GLU A 167 12.60 19.51 -5.16
N LYS A 168 13.83 19.67 -5.68
CA LYS A 168 14.17 20.78 -6.56
C LYS A 168 13.89 20.51 -8.03
N SER A 169 13.86 19.26 -8.45
CA SER A 169 13.82 18.89 -9.88
C SER A 169 12.49 18.28 -10.31
N LEU A 170 11.78 17.59 -9.42
CA LEU A 170 10.50 16.98 -9.77
C LEU A 170 9.34 17.93 -9.48
N PRO A 171 8.42 18.10 -10.43
CA PRO A 171 7.25 18.93 -10.19
C PRO A 171 6.33 18.27 -9.15
N ILE A 172 5.64 19.11 -8.38
CA ILE A 172 4.56 18.67 -7.49
C ILE A 172 3.26 18.67 -8.29
N THR A 173 2.41 17.67 -8.08
CA THR A 173 1.08 17.62 -8.69
C THR A 173 0.00 17.23 -7.70
N SER A 174 -1.19 17.81 -7.85
CA SER A 174 -2.43 17.37 -7.22
C SER A 174 -3.30 16.54 -8.19
N GLN A 175 -2.88 16.40 -9.44
CA GLN A 175 -3.55 15.59 -10.47
C GLN A 175 -2.88 14.22 -10.51
N ASP A 176 -3.19 13.43 -9.52
CA ASP A 176 -2.71 12.06 -9.35
C ASP A 176 -3.85 11.04 -9.47
N VAL A 177 -3.46 9.80 -9.64
CA VAL A 177 -4.34 8.64 -9.57
C VAL A 177 -3.72 7.61 -8.64
N ILE A 178 -4.53 7.05 -7.76
CA ILE A 178 -4.14 5.88 -6.96
C ILE A 178 -4.59 4.64 -7.68
N VAL A 179 -3.66 3.73 -7.93
CA VAL A 179 -3.92 2.38 -8.44
C VAL A 179 -3.79 1.40 -7.29
N ILE A 180 -4.82 0.63 -7.04
CA ILE A 180 -4.87 -0.41 -6.02
C ILE A 180 -5.21 -1.72 -6.73
N PHE A 181 -4.34 -2.71 -6.57
CA PHE A 181 -4.55 -4.05 -7.10
C PHE A 181 -4.13 -5.07 -6.04
N ALA A 182 -5.06 -5.90 -5.63
CA ALA A 182 -4.79 -7.08 -4.82
C ALA A 182 -5.32 -8.30 -5.57
N ASP A 183 -4.56 -9.37 -5.56
CA ASP A 183 -4.87 -10.61 -6.25
C ASP A 183 -4.55 -11.80 -5.35
N ALA A 184 -5.44 -12.76 -5.32
CA ALA A 184 -5.28 -14.01 -4.59
C ALA A 184 -5.52 -15.20 -5.51
N VAL A 185 -4.59 -16.15 -5.51
CA VAL A 185 -4.71 -17.44 -6.18
C VAL A 185 -4.72 -18.54 -5.12
N GLY A 186 -5.68 -19.42 -5.17
CA GLY A 186 -5.83 -20.46 -4.16
C GLY A 186 -6.87 -21.51 -4.51
N GLU A 187 -7.18 -22.36 -3.56
CA GLU A 187 -8.19 -23.41 -3.69
C GLU A 187 -9.48 -22.98 -2.97
N ARG A 188 -10.61 -23.16 -3.63
CA ARG A 188 -11.95 -22.99 -3.10
C ARG A 188 -12.85 -24.10 -3.62
N ASP A 189 -13.54 -24.82 -2.71
CA ASP A 189 -14.41 -25.95 -3.05
C ASP A 189 -13.72 -27.00 -3.91
N GLY A 190 -12.41 -27.22 -3.72
CA GLY A 190 -11.58 -28.17 -4.48
C GLY A 190 -11.12 -27.67 -5.85
N TYR A 191 -11.41 -26.45 -6.24
CA TYR A 191 -11.00 -25.85 -7.51
C TYR A 191 -9.92 -24.79 -7.31
N LEU A 192 -8.97 -24.72 -8.25
CA LEU A 192 -8.01 -23.60 -8.31
C LEU A 192 -8.73 -22.36 -8.86
N CYS A 193 -8.74 -21.30 -8.09
CA CYS A 193 -9.39 -20.05 -8.42
C CYS A 193 -8.42 -18.88 -8.31
N GLU A 194 -8.72 -17.80 -9.03
CA GLU A 194 -8.08 -16.50 -8.90
C GLU A 194 -9.17 -15.45 -8.67
N GLU A 195 -8.98 -14.60 -7.68
CA GLU A 195 -9.84 -13.45 -7.41
C GLU A 195 -8.99 -12.21 -7.20
N ASN A 196 -9.50 -11.08 -7.66
CA ASN A 196 -8.80 -9.81 -7.52
C ASN A 196 -9.71 -8.70 -7.01
N PHE A 197 -9.05 -7.67 -6.47
CA PHE A 197 -9.64 -6.39 -6.11
C PHE A 197 -8.86 -5.30 -6.82
N ILE A 198 -9.51 -4.57 -7.72
CA ILE A 198 -8.89 -3.49 -8.49
C ILE A 198 -9.66 -2.21 -8.25
N ARG A 199 -8.95 -1.11 -7.98
CA ARG A 199 -9.52 0.24 -7.91
C ARG A 199 -8.55 1.26 -8.48
N LYS A 200 -9.12 2.23 -9.19
CA LYS A 200 -8.46 3.50 -9.50
C LYS A 200 -9.22 4.60 -8.77
N VAL A 201 -8.50 5.36 -7.95
CA VAL A 201 -9.08 6.47 -7.21
C VAL A 201 -8.46 7.75 -7.71
N HIS A 202 -9.29 8.70 -8.12
CA HIS A 202 -8.88 10.02 -8.57
C HIS A 202 -9.07 11.05 -7.47
N GLY A 203 -8.40 12.20 -7.62
CA GLY A 203 -8.66 13.36 -6.79
C GLY A 203 -10.13 13.79 -6.88
N THR A 204 -10.66 14.34 -5.81
CA THR A 204 -12.07 14.72 -5.74
C THR A 204 -12.27 16.01 -4.97
N ARG A 205 -13.38 16.68 -5.25
CA ARG A 205 -13.79 17.89 -4.53
C ARG A 205 -14.54 17.52 -3.25
N ILE A 206 -14.01 17.99 -2.11
CA ILE A 206 -14.66 17.81 -0.82
C ILE A 206 -14.88 19.21 -0.20
N GLY A 207 -16.14 19.61 -0.09
CA GLY A 207 -16.49 20.97 0.30
C GLY A 207 -15.97 21.99 -0.72
N PRO A 208 -15.28 23.06 -0.29
CA PRO A 208 -14.79 24.11 -1.20
C PRO A 208 -13.43 23.80 -1.86
N ARG A 209 -12.80 22.66 -1.55
CA ARG A 209 -11.43 22.35 -1.97
C ARG A 209 -11.35 21.10 -2.83
N ASP A 210 -10.44 21.12 -3.79
CA ASP A 210 -10.04 19.96 -4.55
C ASP A 210 -8.89 19.25 -3.78
N TRP A 211 -8.98 17.93 -3.66
CA TRP A 211 -8.03 17.07 -2.98
C TRP A 211 -7.42 16.08 -3.96
N SER A 212 -6.13 15.89 -3.88
CA SER A 212 -5.45 14.86 -4.68
C SER A 212 -5.86 13.45 -4.26
N ALA A 213 -5.67 12.48 -5.14
CA ALA A 213 -6.06 11.10 -4.87
C ALA A 213 -5.33 10.52 -3.65
N ILE A 214 -4.03 10.81 -3.50
CA ILE A 214 -3.26 10.36 -2.33
C ILE A 214 -3.74 11.01 -1.03
N GLN A 215 -4.09 12.29 -1.08
CA GLN A 215 -4.63 12.98 0.10
C GLN A 215 -5.97 12.38 0.53
N VAL A 216 -6.85 12.14 -0.45
CA VAL A 216 -8.18 11.53 -0.19
C VAL A 216 -8.01 10.13 0.39
N THR A 217 -7.27 9.26 -0.27
CA THR A 217 -7.18 7.85 0.14
C THR A 217 -6.48 7.68 1.50
N THR A 218 -5.38 8.40 1.74
CA THR A 218 -4.67 8.33 3.02
C THR A 218 -5.53 8.84 4.17
N SER A 219 -6.17 10.02 3.98
CA SER A 219 -7.02 10.61 5.02
C SER A 219 -8.30 9.80 5.22
N ALA A 220 -8.93 9.32 4.16
CA ALA A 220 -10.14 8.52 4.25
C ALA A 220 -9.89 7.17 4.95
N GLY A 221 -8.71 6.56 4.73
CA GLY A 221 -8.31 5.34 5.44
C GLY A 221 -8.31 5.55 6.95
N LEU A 222 -7.58 6.56 7.42
CA LEU A 222 -7.52 6.93 8.82
C LEU A 222 -8.91 7.29 9.40
N CYS A 223 -9.64 8.17 8.70
CA CYS A 223 -10.94 8.65 9.17
C CYS A 223 -11.98 7.53 9.23
N ALA A 224 -11.98 6.59 8.28
CA ALA A 224 -12.89 5.45 8.28
C ALA A 224 -12.67 4.55 9.51
N VAL A 225 -11.42 4.17 9.76
CA VAL A 225 -11.08 3.32 10.92
C VAL A 225 -11.40 4.03 12.24
N MET A 226 -11.05 5.30 12.36
CA MET A 226 -11.39 6.11 13.54
C MET A 226 -12.91 6.19 13.76
N ASP A 227 -13.68 6.45 12.72
CA ASP A 227 -15.15 6.50 12.78
C ASP A 227 -15.74 5.15 13.19
N MET A 228 -15.21 4.04 12.68
CA MET A 228 -15.65 2.69 13.03
C MET A 228 -15.37 2.36 14.51
N VAL A 229 -14.27 2.85 15.08
CA VAL A 229 -14.01 2.74 16.53
C VAL A 229 -14.98 3.60 17.32
N LEU A 230 -15.20 4.85 16.92
CA LEU A 230 -16.09 5.78 17.60
C LEU A 230 -17.57 5.36 17.58
N THR A 231 -17.99 4.70 16.50
CA THR A 231 -19.36 4.20 16.32
C THR A 231 -19.59 2.78 16.88
N GLY A 232 -18.52 2.14 17.38
CA GLY A 232 -18.60 0.80 17.98
C GLY A 232 -18.61 -0.35 16.95
N THR A 233 -18.34 -0.07 15.67
CA THR A 233 -18.16 -1.10 14.64
C THR A 233 -16.85 -1.88 14.87
N LEU A 234 -15.83 -1.19 15.39
CA LEU A 234 -14.58 -1.79 15.86
C LEU A 234 -14.48 -1.66 17.39
N PRO A 235 -13.67 -2.53 18.04
CA PRO A 235 -13.47 -2.46 19.48
C PRO A 235 -12.94 -1.09 19.93
N GLY A 236 -13.45 -0.56 21.04
CA GLY A 236 -12.99 0.70 21.63
C GLY A 236 -11.73 0.57 22.48
N LYS A 237 -11.16 -0.62 22.63
CA LYS A 237 -9.98 -0.92 23.46
C LYS A 237 -9.07 -1.97 22.82
N GLY A 238 -7.77 -1.89 23.16
CA GLY A 238 -6.77 -2.85 22.80
C GLY A 238 -6.13 -2.58 21.45
N TYR A 239 -5.31 -3.53 20.99
CA TYR A 239 -4.63 -3.47 19.70
C TYR A 239 -5.54 -4.03 18.61
N ILE A 240 -5.82 -3.23 17.60
CA ILE A 240 -6.67 -3.59 16.45
C ILE A 240 -5.79 -3.59 15.20
N GLN A 241 -5.71 -4.73 14.54
CA GLN A 241 -5.00 -4.86 13.25
C GLN A 241 -5.92 -4.45 12.11
N GLN A 242 -5.37 -3.94 11.01
CA GLN A 242 -6.13 -3.57 9.82
C GLN A 242 -6.93 -4.75 9.26
N GLU A 243 -6.38 -5.93 9.34
CA GLU A 243 -6.98 -7.19 8.90
C GLU A 243 -8.25 -7.58 9.67
N GLN A 244 -8.49 -6.98 10.84
CA GLN A 244 -9.74 -7.16 11.60
C GLN A 244 -10.89 -6.33 11.04
N VAL A 245 -10.59 -5.34 10.20
CA VAL A 245 -11.58 -4.50 9.54
C VAL A 245 -12.23 -5.27 8.41
N ALA A 246 -13.55 -5.40 8.42
CA ALA A 246 -14.27 -6.01 7.30
C ALA A 246 -14.31 -5.03 6.10
N LEU A 247 -13.93 -5.50 4.91
CA LEU A 247 -13.86 -4.65 3.72
C LEU A 247 -15.21 -3.98 3.40
N ASN A 248 -16.32 -4.72 3.53
CA ASN A 248 -17.66 -4.19 3.25
C ASN A 248 -18.04 -3.09 4.24
N ASP A 249 -17.71 -3.26 5.53
CA ASP A 249 -17.99 -2.25 6.55
C ASP A 249 -17.14 -1.00 6.34
N PHE A 250 -15.85 -1.19 5.96
CA PHE A 250 -14.98 -0.09 5.59
C PHE A 250 -15.52 0.68 4.38
N LEU A 251 -15.84 0.00 3.30
CA LEU A 251 -16.36 0.63 2.08
C LEU A 251 -17.74 1.27 2.30
N GLY A 252 -18.57 0.71 3.17
CA GLY A 252 -19.87 1.28 3.56
C GLY A 252 -19.76 2.49 4.49
N ASN A 253 -18.60 2.72 5.11
CA ASN A 253 -18.36 3.85 6.00
C ASN A 253 -18.36 5.18 5.21
N ARG A 254 -18.85 6.27 5.84
CA ARG A 254 -18.92 7.60 5.21
C ARG A 254 -17.60 8.15 4.68
N PHE A 255 -16.46 7.71 5.20
CA PHE A 255 -15.13 8.05 4.70
C PHE A 255 -14.58 6.96 3.77
N GLY A 256 -14.77 5.69 4.10
CA GLY A 256 -14.31 4.57 3.28
C GLY A 256 -14.92 4.53 1.88
N ARG A 257 -16.09 5.13 1.68
CA ARG A 257 -16.74 5.25 0.36
C ARG A 257 -15.86 5.93 -0.71
N TYR A 258 -14.87 6.72 -0.31
CA TYR A 258 -13.95 7.35 -1.26
C TYR A 258 -13.05 6.33 -1.98
N PHE A 259 -12.96 5.11 -1.50
CA PHE A 259 -12.31 4.00 -2.19
C PHE A 259 -13.24 3.27 -3.18
N GLN A 260 -14.53 3.61 -3.24
CA GLN A 260 -15.48 3.03 -4.18
C GLN A 260 -15.57 3.79 -5.51
N HIS A 261 -15.12 5.03 -5.56
CA HIS A 261 -15.23 5.83 -6.76
C HIS A 261 -14.31 5.28 -7.86
N GLU A 262 -14.93 4.66 -8.83
CA GLU A 262 -14.39 4.53 -10.18
C GLU A 262 -14.60 5.90 -10.83
N GLY A 263 -13.52 6.52 -11.28
CA GLY A 263 -13.57 7.81 -11.95
C GLY A 263 -14.27 7.76 -13.30
#